data_62243b1358b5c91df52c715f3871c8d7
#
_entry.id   62243b1358b5c91df52c715f3871c8d7
#
_cell.length_a   1.000
_cell.length_b   1.000
_cell.length_c   1.000
_cell.angle_alpha   90.00
_cell.angle_beta   90.00
_cell.angle_gamma   90.00
#
_symmetry.space_group_name_H-M   'P 1'
#
loop_
_entity.id
_entity.type
_entity.pdbx_description
1 polymer ?
#
loop_
_entity_poly.entity_id
_entity_poly.type
_entity_poly.pdbx_seq_one_letter_code
_entity_poly.pdbx_strand_id
1 'polypeptide(L)'
;MFLKNSLSLYDLCQYFSEFKIDHVVEVGIWKANECRSHEFIENGKRVQLFEPHPDAFASLKRAYEKFENVKLHQLAISETKGKSKFICNESSSYLSTVEAPPCVQDDPYRVYKKNSKLEIEVDCDVLSDYDDGTIDLLLLDMEGAEWGVLQSLKSKPRIIAVETHSENRYTNPNIDKINEFMNDNTYKVLFRNTSDSFFIWGGDLGWGNGGNDNWKI
;
A
#
# COMPACT_ATOMS: atom_id res chain seq x y z
N MET A 1 -12.27 30.45 -7.12
CA MET A 1 -12.91 29.13 -6.99
C MET A 1 -12.09 28.15 -7.82
N PHE A 2 -11.02 27.60 -7.25
CA PHE A 2 -10.19 26.64 -7.96
C PHE A 2 -10.87 25.28 -7.80
N LEU A 3 -11.31 24.72 -8.93
CA LEU A 3 -11.83 23.34 -8.99
C LEU A 3 -10.71 22.38 -8.55
N LYS A 4 -10.86 21.73 -7.40
CA LYS A 4 -10.11 20.55 -7.06
C LYS A 4 -10.63 19.41 -7.96
N ASN A 5 -10.13 19.33 -9.19
CA ASN A 5 -10.45 18.24 -10.11
C ASN A 5 -9.30 17.22 -10.13
N SER A 6 -8.94 16.70 -8.96
CA SER A 6 -8.26 15.40 -8.93
C SER A 6 -9.32 14.37 -8.54
N LEU A 7 -9.60 13.45 -9.44
CA LEU A 7 -10.43 12.29 -9.16
C LEU A 7 -9.81 11.55 -7.95
N SER A 8 -10.61 11.30 -6.91
CA SER A 8 -10.12 10.51 -5.79
C SER A 8 -9.97 9.03 -6.21
N LEU A 9 -9.23 8.24 -5.42
CA LEU A 9 -9.14 6.81 -5.67
C LEU A 9 -10.52 6.14 -5.58
N TYR A 10 -11.37 6.62 -4.66
CA TYR A 10 -12.75 6.16 -4.53
C TYR A 10 -13.55 6.47 -5.80
N ASP A 11 -13.50 7.70 -6.32
CA ASP A 11 -14.17 8.10 -7.55
C ASP A 11 -13.68 7.29 -8.76
N LEU A 12 -12.36 7.05 -8.83
CA LEU A 12 -11.77 6.22 -9.88
C LEU A 12 -12.35 4.81 -9.84
N CYS A 13 -12.43 4.19 -8.66
CA CYS A 13 -13.01 2.87 -8.50
C CYS A 13 -14.51 2.84 -8.85
N GLN A 14 -15.25 3.93 -8.57
CA GLN A 14 -16.67 4.05 -8.95
C GLN A 14 -16.87 4.27 -10.46
N TYR A 15 -15.93 4.96 -11.11
CA TYR A 15 -15.99 5.17 -12.56
C TYR A 15 -15.89 3.87 -13.35
N PHE A 16 -15.09 2.94 -12.89
CA PHE A 16 -15.08 1.57 -13.38
C PHE A 16 -16.23 0.78 -12.72
N SER A 17 -17.48 1.09 -13.09
CA SER A 17 -18.70 0.58 -12.45
C SER A 17 -18.84 -0.95 -12.39
N GLU A 18 -18.01 -1.66 -13.15
CA GLU A 18 -17.87 -3.12 -13.08
C GLU A 18 -17.07 -3.58 -11.85
N PHE A 19 -16.36 -2.65 -11.17
CA PHE A 19 -15.54 -2.96 -10.00
C PHE A 19 -16.29 -2.63 -8.71
N LYS A 20 -16.95 -3.62 -8.19
CA LYS A 20 -17.51 -3.51 -6.85
C LYS A 20 -16.39 -3.66 -5.83
N ILE A 21 -15.98 -2.56 -5.20
CA ILE A 21 -15.03 -2.55 -4.09
C ILE A 21 -15.83 -2.55 -2.78
N ASP A 22 -15.84 -3.67 -2.08
CA ASP A 22 -16.50 -3.83 -0.79
C ASP A 22 -15.52 -4.08 0.35
N HIS A 23 -14.32 -4.60 0.06
CA HIS A 23 -13.27 -4.85 1.05
C HIS A 23 -11.95 -4.24 0.64
N VAL A 24 -11.46 -3.30 1.45
CA VAL A 24 -10.20 -2.58 1.25
C VAL A 24 -9.22 -2.96 2.36
N VAL A 25 -7.97 -3.18 1.98
CA VAL A 25 -6.85 -3.33 2.91
C VAL A 25 -5.80 -2.28 2.56
N GLU A 26 -5.36 -1.52 3.56
CA GLU A 26 -4.27 -0.55 3.43
C GLU A 26 -3.19 -0.84 4.47
N VAL A 27 -1.94 -0.94 4.00
CA VAL A 27 -0.76 -1.26 4.82
C VAL A 27 0.25 -0.13 4.68
N GLY A 28 0.65 0.43 5.82
CA GLY A 28 1.52 1.61 5.91
C GLY A 28 0.73 2.90 5.78
N ILE A 29 0.41 3.54 6.93
CA ILE A 29 -0.40 4.76 6.94
C ILE A 29 0.15 5.67 8.03
N TRP A 30 0.87 6.73 7.66
CA TRP A 30 1.47 7.62 8.64
C TRP A 30 0.43 8.35 9.51
N LYS A 31 -0.60 8.92 8.90
CA LYS A 31 -1.64 9.69 9.61
C LYS A 31 -3.00 9.55 8.96
N ALA A 32 -4.05 9.78 9.73
CA ALA A 32 -5.42 9.66 9.25
C ALA A 32 -5.74 10.56 8.02
N ASN A 33 -5.10 11.73 7.91
CA ASN A 33 -5.28 12.62 6.74
C ASN A 33 -4.54 12.13 5.47
N GLU A 34 -3.71 11.11 5.59
CA GLU A 34 -2.99 10.47 4.49
C GLU A 34 -3.59 9.10 4.14
N CYS A 35 -4.62 8.66 4.90
CA CYS A 35 -5.32 7.40 4.66
C CYS A 35 -6.08 7.45 3.32
N ARG A 36 -5.61 6.66 2.37
CA ARG A 36 -6.21 6.55 1.02
C ARG A 36 -7.57 5.84 1.05
N SER A 37 -7.81 5.06 2.11
CA SER A 37 -9.07 4.35 2.33
C SER A 37 -10.18 5.19 2.97
N HIS A 38 -9.92 6.47 3.29
CA HIS A 38 -10.86 7.32 4.04
C HIS A 38 -12.27 7.37 3.42
N GLU A 39 -12.37 7.64 2.12
CA GLU A 39 -13.66 7.72 1.43
C GLU A 39 -14.39 6.37 1.37
N PHE A 40 -13.65 5.25 1.30
CA PHE A 40 -14.24 3.92 1.40
C PHE A 40 -14.84 3.67 2.79
N ILE A 41 -14.17 4.14 3.85
CA ILE A 41 -14.67 4.05 5.24
C ILE A 41 -15.98 4.82 5.37
N GLU A 42 -16.01 6.08 4.92
CA GLU A 42 -17.20 6.93 4.98
C GLU A 42 -18.38 6.37 4.18
N ASN A 43 -18.10 5.62 3.11
CA ASN A 43 -19.11 4.96 2.30
C ASN A 43 -19.44 3.53 2.78
N GLY A 44 -19.08 3.18 4.02
CA GLY A 44 -19.49 1.94 4.69
C GLY A 44 -18.83 0.68 4.16
N LYS A 45 -17.71 0.80 3.42
CA LYS A 45 -16.95 -0.35 2.94
C LYS A 45 -16.18 -0.99 4.08
N ARG A 46 -16.01 -2.31 4.07
CA ARG A 46 -15.14 -3.02 5.00
C ARG A 46 -13.69 -2.59 4.77
N VAL A 47 -13.02 -2.10 5.80
CA VAL A 47 -11.64 -1.63 5.70
C VAL A 47 -10.77 -2.22 6.81
N GLN A 48 -9.56 -2.66 6.47
CA GLN A 48 -8.53 -3.04 7.41
C GLN A 48 -7.32 -2.13 7.22
N LEU A 49 -6.84 -1.51 8.30
CA LEU A 49 -5.71 -0.59 8.32
C LEU A 49 -4.60 -1.16 9.19
N PHE A 50 -3.38 -1.23 8.65
CA PHE A 50 -2.20 -1.75 9.34
C PHE A 50 -1.15 -0.66 9.46
N GLU A 51 -0.77 -0.32 10.70
CA GLU A 51 0.23 0.70 10.99
C GLU A 51 1.00 0.35 12.27
N PRO A 52 2.32 0.07 12.20
CA PRO A 52 3.11 -0.30 13.36
C PRO A 52 3.53 0.88 14.23
N HIS A 53 3.69 2.10 13.67
CA HIS A 53 4.19 3.25 14.41
C HIS A 53 3.16 3.72 15.46
N PRO A 54 3.51 3.80 16.76
CA PRO A 54 2.54 4.08 17.83
C PRO A 54 1.79 5.41 17.66
N ASP A 55 2.48 6.47 17.27
CA ASP A 55 1.87 7.81 17.11
C ASP A 55 0.96 7.87 15.87
N ALA A 56 1.38 7.21 14.79
CA ALA A 56 0.60 7.08 13.58
C ALA A 56 -0.67 6.26 13.86
N PHE A 57 -0.53 5.11 14.49
CA PHE A 57 -1.66 4.28 14.91
C PHE A 57 -2.63 5.03 15.85
N ALA A 58 -2.11 5.80 16.80
CA ALA A 58 -2.95 6.63 17.67
C ALA A 58 -3.74 7.70 16.87
N SER A 59 -3.18 8.21 15.76
CA SER A 59 -3.91 9.11 14.85
C SER A 59 -5.06 8.39 14.15
N LEU A 60 -4.80 7.20 13.60
CA LEU A 60 -5.83 6.36 12.96
C LEU A 60 -6.93 5.98 13.94
N LYS A 61 -6.55 5.57 15.15
CA LYS A 61 -7.51 5.19 16.19
C LYS A 61 -8.46 6.35 16.52
N ARG A 62 -7.94 7.56 16.74
CA ARG A 62 -8.78 8.74 17.01
C ARG A 62 -9.76 9.05 15.87
N ALA A 63 -9.34 8.81 14.62
CA ALA A 63 -10.17 9.10 13.45
C ALA A 63 -11.24 8.02 13.20
N TYR A 64 -10.87 6.76 13.37
CA TYR A 64 -11.65 5.66 12.81
C TYR A 64 -12.21 4.65 13.82
N GLU A 65 -11.87 4.70 15.11
CA GLU A 65 -12.34 3.72 16.13
C GLU A 65 -13.86 3.66 16.29
N LYS A 66 -14.59 4.69 15.82
CA LYS A 66 -16.07 4.75 15.89
C LYS A 66 -16.78 4.11 14.68
N PHE A 67 -16.02 3.76 13.66
CA PHE A 67 -16.57 3.15 12.45
C PHE A 67 -16.59 1.62 12.61
N GLU A 68 -17.79 1.03 12.63
CA GLU A 68 -17.95 -0.43 12.80
C GLU A 68 -17.40 -1.25 11.60
N ASN A 69 -17.27 -0.62 10.45
CA ASN A 69 -16.74 -1.22 9.22
C ASN A 69 -15.21 -1.17 9.13
N VAL A 70 -14.51 -0.64 10.15
CA VAL A 70 -13.04 -0.52 10.17
C VAL A 70 -12.42 -1.45 11.21
N LYS A 71 -11.36 -2.14 10.82
CA LYS A 71 -10.45 -2.85 11.73
C LYS A 71 -9.08 -2.18 11.71
N LEU A 72 -8.59 -1.84 12.89
CA LEU A 72 -7.28 -1.23 13.09
C LEU A 72 -6.31 -2.25 13.69
N HIS A 73 -5.13 -2.38 13.09
CA HIS A 73 -4.09 -3.31 13.50
C HIS A 73 -2.78 -2.56 13.76
N GLN A 74 -2.33 -2.55 15.03
CA GLN A 74 -1.05 -1.94 15.41
C GLN A 74 0.07 -2.96 15.27
N LEU A 75 0.44 -3.27 14.05
CA LEU A 75 1.53 -4.18 13.71
C LEU A 75 2.03 -3.92 12.29
N ALA A 76 3.25 -4.36 12.00
CA ALA A 76 3.78 -4.37 10.66
C ALA A 76 3.37 -5.67 9.94
N ILE A 77 2.97 -5.56 8.68
CA ILE A 77 2.89 -6.74 7.82
C ILE A 77 4.29 -7.00 7.24
N SER A 78 4.73 -8.25 7.31
CA SER A 78 6.05 -8.68 6.85
C SER A 78 6.01 -10.12 6.31
N GLU A 79 7.16 -10.63 5.87
CA GLU A 79 7.27 -12.02 5.39
C GLU A 79 7.12 -13.06 6.51
N THR A 80 7.39 -12.69 7.75
CA THR A 80 7.41 -13.61 8.89
C THR A 80 6.75 -12.99 10.12
N LYS A 81 6.18 -13.86 10.95
CA LYS A 81 5.59 -13.47 12.24
C LYS A 81 6.67 -13.24 13.31
N GLY A 82 6.33 -12.44 14.29
CA GLY A 82 7.15 -12.22 15.47
C GLY A 82 7.36 -10.74 15.76
N LYS A 83 8.60 -10.36 16.05
CA LYS A 83 8.98 -8.98 16.33
C LYS A 83 10.11 -8.54 15.44
N SER A 84 10.10 -7.29 15.06
CA SER A 84 11.17 -6.69 14.28
C SER A 84 11.49 -5.28 14.77
N LYS A 85 12.70 -4.83 14.45
CA LYS A 85 13.09 -3.45 14.64
C LYS A 85 12.47 -2.57 13.56
N PHE A 86 11.92 -1.46 13.99
CA PHE A 86 11.27 -0.47 13.15
C PHE A 86 11.97 0.87 13.31
N ILE A 87 12.40 1.44 12.22
CA ILE A 87 13.08 2.73 12.19
C ILE A 87 12.04 3.83 12.02
N CYS A 88 11.82 4.60 13.08
CA CYS A 88 10.90 5.73 13.06
C CYS A 88 11.52 6.92 12.33
N ASN A 89 10.92 7.34 11.23
CA ASN A 89 11.37 8.44 10.39
C ASN A 89 10.18 9.18 9.79
N GLU A 90 9.23 9.60 10.65
CA GLU A 90 7.97 10.22 10.22
C GLU A 90 7.24 9.33 9.19
N SER A 91 6.74 9.93 8.09
CA SER A 91 6.04 9.20 7.01
C SER A 91 6.91 8.18 6.29
N SER A 92 8.25 8.28 6.38
CA SER A 92 9.19 7.36 5.77
C SER A 92 9.78 6.37 6.78
N SER A 93 8.94 5.87 7.69
CA SER A 93 9.32 4.86 8.69
C SER A 93 9.28 3.47 8.08
N TYR A 94 10.26 2.61 8.41
CA TYR A 94 10.42 1.32 7.75
C TYR A 94 10.94 0.22 8.67
N LEU A 95 10.75 -1.03 8.29
CA LEU A 95 11.36 -2.17 8.96
C LEU A 95 12.88 -2.18 8.72
N SER A 96 13.67 -2.42 9.76
CA SER A 96 15.14 -2.44 9.66
C SER A 96 15.71 -3.53 8.72
N THR A 97 14.86 -4.46 8.29
CA THR A 97 15.18 -5.49 7.30
C THR A 97 15.21 -4.96 5.87
N VAL A 98 14.65 -3.77 5.62
CA VAL A 98 14.69 -3.12 4.30
C VAL A 98 16.07 -2.47 4.11
N GLU A 99 16.82 -2.95 3.12
CA GLU A 99 18.18 -2.47 2.88
C GLU A 99 18.23 -1.08 2.23
N ALA A 100 17.30 -0.76 1.38
CA ALA A 100 17.30 0.47 0.58
C ALA A 100 15.89 1.13 0.54
N PRO A 101 15.41 1.67 1.69
CA PRO A 101 14.11 2.37 1.71
C PRO A 101 14.17 3.69 0.91
N PRO A 102 13.02 4.24 0.47
CA PRO A 102 12.93 5.49 -0.29
C PRO A 102 13.75 6.63 0.32
N CYS A 103 13.64 6.83 1.61
CA CYS A 103 14.35 7.89 2.31
C CYS A 103 15.88 7.77 2.27
N VAL A 104 16.43 6.62 1.93
CA VAL A 104 17.88 6.41 1.74
C VAL A 104 18.26 6.59 0.27
N GLN A 105 17.44 6.12 -0.67
CA GLN A 105 17.72 6.20 -2.09
C GLN A 105 17.55 7.62 -2.65
N ASP A 106 16.49 8.33 -2.23
CA ASP A 106 16.14 9.64 -2.76
C ASP A 106 17.09 10.74 -2.33
N ASP A 107 17.69 10.62 -1.17
CA ASP A 107 18.66 11.60 -0.68
C ASP A 107 19.88 10.94 -0.02
N PRO A 108 20.82 10.40 -0.82
CA PRO A 108 22.05 9.81 -0.31
C PRO A 108 22.95 10.83 0.40
N TYR A 109 22.72 12.15 0.21
CA TYR A 109 23.45 13.23 0.89
C TYR A 109 22.71 13.77 2.11
N ARG A 110 21.46 13.44 2.31
CA ARG A 110 20.87 13.55 3.63
C ARG A 110 21.73 12.66 4.50
N VAL A 111 22.72 13.30 5.07
CA VAL A 111 23.45 12.73 6.18
C VAL A 111 22.38 12.35 7.19
N TYR A 112 21.86 11.15 7.02
CA TYR A 112 21.06 10.52 8.03
C TYR A 112 21.91 10.67 9.27
N LYS A 113 21.56 11.64 10.11
CA LYS A 113 22.16 11.72 11.42
C LYS A 113 21.83 10.38 12.06
N LYS A 114 22.73 9.42 11.87
CA LYS A 114 22.64 8.04 12.37
C LYS A 114 22.29 7.98 13.86
N ASN A 115 22.40 9.13 14.52
CA ASN A 115 22.26 9.35 15.95
C ASN A 115 20.87 9.89 16.37
N SER A 116 19.89 10.06 15.48
CA SER A 116 18.59 10.64 15.86
C SER A 116 17.37 9.81 15.43
N LYS A 117 17.54 8.65 14.79
CA LYS A 117 16.40 7.78 14.47
C LYS A 117 16.02 7.00 15.73
N LEU A 118 14.79 7.15 16.13
CA LEU A 118 14.20 6.30 17.14
C LEU A 118 14.00 4.91 16.54
N GLU A 119 14.65 3.91 17.11
CA GLU A 119 14.42 2.50 16.80
C GLU A 119 13.50 1.92 17.88
N ILE A 120 12.41 1.32 17.45
CA ILE A 120 11.48 0.63 18.35
C ILE A 120 11.31 -0.82 17.93
N GLU A 121 10.83 -1.66 18.81
CA GLU A 121 10.39 -3.00 18.48
C GLU A 121 8.89 -2.97 18.17
N VAL A 122 8.48 -3.58 17.07
CA VAL A 122 7.08 -3.71 16.66
C VAL A 122 6.71 -5.18 16.46
N ASP A 123 5.45 -5.49 16.69
CA ASP A 123 4.91 -6.79 16.33
C ASP A 123 4.78 -6.89 14.81
N CYS A 124 5.08 -8.08 14.28
CA CYS A 124 5.01 -8.40 12.84
C CYS A 124 4.12 -9.61 12.62
N ASP A 125 3.34 -9.55 11.56
CA ASP A 125 2.52 -10.67 11.13
C ASP A 125 2.48 -10.78 9.59
N VAL A 126 1.90 -11.83 9.06
CA VAL A 126 1.74 -12.07 7.63
C VAL A 126 0.34 -11.68 7.19
N LEU A 127 0.20 -11.06 6.00
CA LEU A 127 -1.11 -10.63 5.52
C LEU A 127 -2.10 -11.81 5.39
N SER A 128 -1.61 -13.00 5.08
CA SER A 128 -2.46 -14.19 4.93
C SER A 128 -3.32 -14.55 6.15
N ASP A 129 -2.99 -14.07 7.34
CA ASP A 129 -3.82 -14.30 8.54
C ASP A 129 -5.04 -13.37 8.62
N TYR A 130 -5.01 -12.27 7.88
CA TYR A 130 -6.04 -11.24 7.81
C TYR A 130 -6.80 -11.25 6.49
N ASP A 131 -6.27 -11.97 5.50
CA ASP A 131 -6.83 -12.14 4.17
C ASP A 131 -7.72 -13.39 4.12
N ASP A 132 -9.02 -13.17 4.12
CA ASP A 132 -10.06 -14.21 4.02
C ASP A 132 -10.47 -14.55 2.57
N GLY A 133 -9.72 -14.05 1.58
CA GLY A 133 -9.99 -14.29 0.16
C GLY A 133 -10.94 -13.28 -0.47
N THR A 134 -11.29 -12.19 0.25
CA THR A 134 -12.31 -11.23 -0.20
C THR A 134 -11.79 -9.79 -0.40
N ILE A 135 -10.48 -9.57 -0.37
CA ILE A 135 -9.90 -8.24 -0.60
C ILE A 135 -10.11 -7.84 -2.06
N ASP A 136 -10.78 -6.70 -2.28
CA ASP A 136 -11.05 -6.13 -3.60
C ASP A 136 -10.04 -5.04 -3.98
N LEU A 137 -9.53 -4.28 -2.99
CA LEU A 137 -8.53 -3.24 -3.16
C LEU A 137 -7.43 -3.40 -2.11
N LEU A 138 -6.19 -3.50 -2.57
CA LEU A 138 -5.00 -3.59 -1.72
C LEU A 138 -4.10 -2.39 -1.98
N LEU A 139 -3.78 -1.63 -0.92
CA LEU A 139 -2.93 -0.46 -0.94
C LEU A 139 -1.68 -0.73 -0.10
N LEU A 140 -0.50 -0.65 -0.71
CA LEU A 140 0.77 -0.96 -0.09
C LEU A 140 1.72 0.25 -0.18
N ASP A 141 2.15 0.74 0.98
CA ASP A 141 3.10 1.84 1.13
C ASP A 141 3.96 1.55 2.36
N MET A 142 4.94 0.68 2.17
CA MET A 142 5.70 0.06 3.26
C MET A 142 7.19 0.35 3.16
N GLU A 143 7.52 1.38 2.40
CA GLU A 143 8.88 1.88 2.30
C GLU A 143 9.90 0.80 1.85
N GLY A 144 9.48 -0.08 0.92
CA GLY A 144 10.31 -1.13 0.30
C GLY A 144 10.03 -2.56 0.77
N ALA A 145 9.07 -2.78 1.68
CA ALA A 145 8.71 -4.12 2.19
C ALA A 145 7.51 -4.79 1.48
N GLU A 146 6.98 -4.20 0.43
CA GLU A 146 5.70 -4.57 -0.24
C GLU A 146 5.72 -5.99 -0.81
N TRP A 147 6.90 -6.47 -1.24
CA TRP A 147 7.05 -7.83 -1.76
C TRP A 147 6.62 -8.91 -0.75
N GLY A 148 6.96 -8.71 0.53
CA GLY A 148 6.59 -9.63 1.61
C GLY A 148 5.08 -9.83 1.73
N VAL A 149 4.30 -8.77 1.47
CA VAL A 149 2.83 -8.82 1.46
C VAL A 149 2.31 -9.62 0.28
N LEU A 150 2.80 -9.31 -0.92
CA LEU A 150 2.33 -9.94 -2.17
C LEU A 150 2.54 -11.46 -2.17
N GLN A 151 3.66 -11.94 -1.60
CA GLN A 151 3.95 -13.37 -1.50
C GLN A 151 2.90 -14.15 -0.70
N SER A 152 2.27 -13.52 0.30
CA SER A 152 1.32 -14.17 1.21
C SER A 152 -0.14 -13.91 0.86
N LEU A 153 -0.41 -13.17 -0.23
CA LEU A 153 -1.75 -12.78 -0.64
C LEU A 153 -2.59 -13.99 -1.09
N LYS A 154 -3.77 -14.16 -0.49
CA LYS A 154 -4.75 -15.21 -0.85
C LYS A 154 -5.83 -14.67 -1.79
N SER A 155 -6.24 -13.43 -1.57
CA SER A 155 -7.21 -12.74 -2.42
C SER A 155 -6.65 -12.48 -3.82
N LYS A 156 -7.54 -12.18 -4.76
CA LYS A 156 -7.21 -11.59 -6.05
C LYS A 156 -7.85 -10.20 -6.14
N PRO A 157 -7.25 -9.18 -5.50
CA PRO A 157 -7.81 -7.84 -5.52
C PRO A 157 -8.02 -7.35 -6.94
N ARG A 158 -9.10 -6.63 -7.18
CA ARG A 158 -9.34 -6.02 -8.49
C ARG A 158 -8.32 -4.96 -8.82
N ILE A 159 -7.88 -4.24 -7.78
CA ILE A 159 -6.84 -3.23 -7.89
C ILE A 159 -5.81 -3.46 -6.77
N ILE A 160 -4.54 -3.39 -7.14
CA ILE A 160 -3.40 -3.34 -6.23
C ILE A 160 -2.62 -2.05 -6.51
N ALA A 161 -2.44 -1.21 -5.51
CA ALA A 161 -1.53 -0.07 -5.56
C ALA A 161 -0.29 -0.38 -4.72
N VAL A 162 0.88 -0.18 -5.32
CA VAL A 162 2.18 -0.47 -4.68
C VAL A 162 3.10 0.71 -4.86
N GLU A 163 3.76 1.14 -3.78
CA GLU A 163 4.87 2.08 -3.91
C GLU A 163 6.04 1.41 -4.65
N THR A 164 6.34 1.89 -5.85
CA THR A 164 7.35 1.26 -6.73
C THR A 164 8.51 2.17 -7.09
N HIS A 165 8.34 3.47 -6.96
CA HIS A 165 9.31 4.48 -7.40
C HIS A 165 9.09 5.81 -6.68
N SER A 166 9.97 6.78 -6.93
CA SER A 166 9.72 8.18 -6.61
C SER A 166 10.06 9.07 -7.81
N GLU A 167 9.69 10.34 -7.74
CA GLU A 167 10.11 11.34 -8.74
C GLU A 167 11.64 11.54 -8.77
N ASN A 168 12.33 11.18 -7.70
CA ASN A 168 13.78 11.38 -7.57
C ASN A 168 14.57 10.16 -8.05
N ARG A 169 14.84 9.21 -7.14
CA ARG A 169 15.76 8.10 -7.41
C ARG A 169 15.27 6.75 -6.91
N TYR A 170 14.27 6.75 -6.05
CA TYR A 170 13.82 5.50 -5.48
C TYR A 170 13.28 4.57 -6.55
N THR A 171 13.71 3.34 -6.47
CA THR A 171 13.10 2.21 -7.14
C THR A 171 12.97 1.11 -6.11
N ASN A 172 11.78 0.52 -6.00
CA ASN A 172 11.53 -0.55 -5.05
C ASN A 172 12.55 -1.68 -5.26
N PRO A 173 13.27 -2.12 -4.20
CA PRO A 173 14.34 -3.11 -4.32
C PRO A 173 13.86 -4.47 -4.86
N ASN A 174 12.54 -4.72 -4.79
CA ASN A 174 11.91 -5.94 -5.28
C ASN A 174 11.08 -5.71 -6.55
N ILE A 175 11.32 -4.63 -7.30
CA ILE A 175 10.48 -4.24 -8.45
C ILE A 175 10.35 -5.36 -9.50
N ASP A 176 11.41 -6.12 -9.76
CA ASP A 176 11.39 -7.21 -10.73
C ASP A 176 10.46 -8.34 -10.25
N LYS A 177 10.54 -8.70 -8.96
CA LYS A 177 9.66 -9.71 -8.36
C LYS A 177 8.20 -9.27 -8.33
N ILE A 178 7.97 -7.97 -8.03
CA ILE A 178 6.62 -7.37 -8.06
C ILE A 178 6.06 -7.45 -9.48
N ASN A 179 6.84 -7.06 -10.48
CA ASN A 179 6.40 -7.12 -11.87
C ASN A 179 6.15 -8.56 -12.36
N GLU A 180 6.99 -9.51 -11.97
CA GLU A 180 6.80 -10.95 -12.26
C GLU A 180 5.50 -11.45 -11.64
N PHE A 181 5.29 -11.19 -10.34
CA PHE A 181 4.04 -11.53 -9.64
C PHE A 181 2.80 -10.94 -10.33
N MET A 182 2.85 -9.65 -10.70
CA MET A 182 1.74 -9.00 -11.38
C MET A 182 1.44 -9.66 -12.73
N ASN A 183 2.46 -9.96 -13.51
CA ASN A 183 2.30 -10.63 -14.81
C ASN A 183 1.76 -12.06 -14.66
N ASP A 184 2.31 -12.85 -13.75
CA ASP A 184 1.91 -14.24 -13.53
C ASP A 184 0.45 -14.35 -13.04
N ASN A 185 -0.01 -13.34 -12.28
CA ASN A 185 -1.38 -13.25 -11.79
C ASN A 185 -2.31 -12.43 -12.69
N THR A 186 -1.91 -12.15 -13.94
CA THR A 186 -2.72 -11.46 -14.96
C THR A 186 -3.07 -10.00 -14.64
N TYR A 187 -2.32 -9.34 -13.77
CA TYR A 187 -2.45 -7.91 -13.53
C TYR A 187 -1.79 -7.10 -14.65
N LYS A 188 -2.38 -5.95 -14.96
CA LYS A 188 -1.84 -4.96 -15.90
C LYS A 188 -1.72 -3.60 -15.21
N VAL A 189 -0.72 -2.83 -15.61
CA VAL A 189 -0.59 -1.45 -15.11
C VAL A 189 -1.80 -0.64 -15.61
N LEU A 190 -2.55 -0.07 -14.67
CA LEU A 190 -3.65 0.84 -14.94
C LEU A 190 -3.13 2.27 -15.14
N PHE A 191 -2.35 2.75 -14.18
CA PHE A 191 -1.63 4.04 -14.25
C PHE A 191 -0.50 4.07 -13.22
N ARG A 192 0.30 5.12 -13.28
CA ARG A 192 1.32 5.45 -12.27
C ARG A 192 1.15 6.90 -11.84
N ASN A 193 1.39 7.17 -10.56
CA ASN A 193 1.52 8.54 -10.04
C ASN A 193 3.00 8.82 -9.69
N THR A 194 3.25 9.74 -8.76
CA THR A 194 4.61 10.16 -8.36
C THR A 194 5.40 9.07 -7.62
N SER A 195 4.73 8.07 -7.05
CA SER A 195 5.35 7.01 -6.23
C SER A 195 4.75 5.62 -6.45
N ASP A 196 3.46 5.55 -6.74
CA ASP A 196 2.76 4.27 -6.83
C ASP A 196 2.56 3.81 -8.27
N SER A 197 2.59 2.50 -8.45
CA SER A 197 2.02 1.83 -9.61
C SER A 197 0.69 1.18 -9.21
N PHE A 198 -0.35 1.48 -9.96
CA PHE A 198 -1.68 0.90 -9.81
C PHE A 198 -1.84 -0.20 -10.83
N PHE A 199 -2.14 -1.39 -10.35
CA PHE A 199 -2.35 -2.58 -11.17
C PHE A 199 -3.81 -3.01 -11.11
N ILE A 200 -4.37 -3.38 -12.24
CA ILE A 200 -5.74 -3.89 -12.38
C ILE A 200 -5.72 -5.34 -12.81
N TRP A 201 -6.56 -6.16 -12.21
CA TRP A 201 -6.70 -7.55 -12.58
C TRP A 201 -7.42 -7.70 -13.92
N GLY A 202 -6.76 -8.34 -14.88
CA GLY A 202 -7.28 -8.48 -16.25
C GLY A 202 -8.18 -9.70 -16.48
N GLY A 203 -8.41 -10.53 -15.46
CA GLY A 203 -9.15 -11.79 -15.62
C GLY A 203 -10.61 -11.63 -16.07
N ASP A 204 -11.27 -10.52 -15.69
CA ASP A 204 -12.69 -10.25 -16.04
C ASP A 204 -12.84 -9.30 -17.23
N LEU A 205 -11.77 -8.62 -17.66
CA LEU A 205 -11.86 -7.58 -18.71
C LEU A 205 -11.89 -8.11 -20.13
N GLY A 206 -11.86 -9.43 -20.31
CA GLY A 206 -11.85 -10.03 -21.65
C GLY A 206 -10.60 -9.64 -22.48
N TRP A 207 -9.60 -9.05 -21.85
CA TRP A 207 -8.33 -8.72 -22.48
C TRP A 207 -7.51 -10.00 -22.63
N GLY A 208 -7.91 -10.81 -23.61
CA GLY A 208 -7.16 -11.99 -24.02
C GLY A 208 -5.72 -11.61 -24.38
N ASN A 209 -4.81 -12.56 -24.26
CA ASN A 209 -3.37 -12.50 -24.56
C ASN A 209 -3.07 -11.91 -25.96
N GLY A 210 -3.24 -10.63 -26.18
CA GLY A 210 -3.06 -10.01 -27.49
C GLY A 210 -3.26 -8.48 -27.55
N GLY A 211 -3.40 -7.80 -26.43
CA GLY A 211 -3.53 -6.33 -26.44
C GLY A 211 -2.18 -5.64 -26.59
N ASN A 212 -2.00 -4.87 -27.64
CA ASN A 212 -0.86 -3.99 -27.90
C ASN A 212 -0.60 -3.06 -26.70
N ASP A 213 0.64 -3.07 -26.18
CA ASP A 213 1.18 -2.22 -25.11
C ASP A 213 1.28 -0.70 -25.50
N ASN A 214 0.27 -0.15 -26.17
CA ASN A 214 0.28 1.23 -26.68
C ASN A 214 -0.63 2.18 -25.90
N TRP A 215 -0.66 2.08 -24.57
CA TRP A 215 -1.19 3.15 -23.74
C TRP A 215 -0.05 4.07 -23.30
N LYS A 216 0.31 5.02 -24.18
CA LYS A 216 1.03 6.23 -23.75
C LYS A 216 -0.02 7.25 -23.30
N ILE A 217 -0.06 7.50 -22.02
CA ILE A 217 -0.62 8.71 -21.42
C ILE A 217 0.55 9.57 -20.97
#